data_1886a73d052c863584250f026c17d08d
#
_entry.id   1886a73d052c863584250f026c17d08d
#
_cell.length_a   1.000
_cell.length_b   1.000
_cell.length_c   1.000
_cell.angle_alpha   90.00
_cell.angle_beta   90.00
_cell.angle_gamma   90.00
#
_symmetry.space_group_name_H-M   'P 1'
#
loop_
_entity.id
_entity.type
_entity.pdbx_description
1 polymer ?
#
loop_
_entity_poly.entity_id
_entity_poly.type
_entity_poly.pdbx_seq_one_letter_code
_entity_poly.pdbx_strand_id
1 'polypeptide(L)'
;MKNVKTFKVLKWLVGTIFSTITTIAISYLATAYITHTPLYIKTTPTSNIVKVTPDTYPGVSLIKTLYTTSTGKMNSYGSGIFISKNVIVTAAHVVTHNGKKVDHIEYGLGWDNDISDKHTRTTHIPGDTASIKVFDNGGQNNDIAVIKLPKYFDVTKWGGAYYTPNVNKNPKTLTAIGYPMNNKNLNGHLYKSTGDVVPILNKPNTDLTLVNAKGYHGMSGSGTFDENDNLIGIQVAIQTVEMPFDEFKDANVILQFNQEKLDWLNEQIEDNQ
;
A
#
# COMPACT_ATOMS: atom_id res chain seq x y z
N MET A 1 -23.87 -65.75 -11.71
CA MET A 1 -24.69 -64.86 -10.84
C MET A 1 -23.91 -63.93 -9.90
N LYS A 2 -22.55 -63.95 -9.85
CA LYS A 2 -21.72 -63.08 -8.99
C LYS A 2 -21.56 -61.63 -9.50
N ASN A 3 -21.64 -61.39 -10.81
CA ASN A 3 -21.36 -60.08 -11.38
C ASN A 3 -22.45 -58.99 -11.22
N VAL A 4 -23.69 -59.39 -11.00
CA VAL A 4 -24.81 -58.44 -10.91
C VAL A 4 -24.84 -57.72 -9.55
N LYS A 5 -24.43 -58.37 -8.45
CA LYS A 5 -24.33 -57.74 -7.12
C LYS A 5 -23.22 -56.70 -7.05
N THR A 6 -22.05 -57.02 -7.65
CA THR A 6 -20.88 -56.12 -7.66
C THR A 6 -21.21 -54.83 -8.46
N PHE A 7 -21.93 -54.94 -9.59
CA PHE A 7 -22.32 -53.79 -10.41
C PHE A 7 -23.33 -52.86 -9.72
N LYS A 8 -24.23 -53.45 -8.91
CA LYS A 8 -25.22 -52.64 -8.14
C LYS A 8 -24.52 -51.89 -6.99
N VAL A 9 -23.55 -52.50 -6.30
CA VAL A 9 -22.79 -51.84 -5.24
C VAL A 9 -21.93 -50.73 -5.82
N LEU A 10 -21.25 -50.97 -6.94
CA LEU A 10 -20.44 -49.95 -7.61
C LEU A 10 -21.26 -48.72 -8.08
N LYS A 11 -22.44 -48.95 -8.68
CA LYS A 11 -23.37 -47.88 -9.04
C LYS A 11 -23.85 -47.08 -7.82
N TRP A 12 -24.12 -47.75 -6.71
CA TRP A 12 -24.55 -47.11 -5.48
C TRP A 12 -23.40 -46.27 -4.87
N LEU A 13 -22.16 -46.81 -4.82
CA LEU A 13 -20.96 -46.09 -4.36
C LEU A 13 -20.65 -44.84 -5.21
N VAL A 14 -20.67 -44.96 -6.54
CA VAL A 14 -20.44 -43.86 -7.46
C VAL A 14 -21.53 -42.80 -7.32
N GLY A 15 -22.82 -43.22 -7.19
CA GLY A 15 -23.94 -42.30 -6.94
C GLY A 15 -23.81 -41.55 -5.61
N THR A 16 -23.37 -42.22 -4.55
CA THR A 16 -23.17 -41.59 -3.23
C THR A 16 -22.00 -40.59 -3.24
N ILE A 17 -20.88 -40.95 -3.87
CA ILE A 17 -19.73 -40.04 -4.01
C ILE A 17 -20.11 -38.81 -4.84
N PHE A 18 -20.84 -38.99 -5.95
CA PHE A 18 -21.29 -37.89 -6.79
C PHE A 18 -22.24 -36.94 -6.03
N SER A 19 -23.22 -37.53 -5.28
CA SER A 19 -24.14 -36.78 -4.43
C SER A 19 -23.40 -35.97 -3.34
N THR A 20 -22.40 -36.57 -2.71
CA THR A 20 -21.63 -35.91 -1.63
C THR A 20 -20.81 -34.75 -2.20
N ILE A 21 -20.14 -34.92 -3.33
CA ILE A 21 -19.38 -33.87 -3.99
C ILE A 21 -20.29 -32.74 -4.42
N THR A 22 -21.47 -33.06 -4.99
CA THR A 22 -22.45 -32.05 -5.41
C THR A 22 -22.98 -31.27 -4.20
N THR A 23 -23.26 -31.94 -3.09
CA THR A 23 -23.74 -31.29 -1.87
C THR A 23 -22.69 -30.35 -1.27
N ILE A 24 -21.42 -30.77 -1.23
CA ILE A 24 -20.32 -29.92 -0.77
C ILE A 24 -20.15 -28.71 -1.68
N ALA A 25 -20.20 -28.88 -3.00
CA ALA A 25 -20.10 -27.80 -3.96
C ALA A 25 -21.25 -26.79 -3.83
N ILE A 26 -22.50 -27.29 -3.68
CA ILE A 26 -23.69 -26.46 -3.48
C ILE A 26 -23.61 -25.71 -2.13
N SER A 27 -23.15 -26.37 -1.07
CA SER A 27 -22.98 -25.74 0.24
C SER A 27 -21.92 -24.63 0.19
N TYR A 28 -20.81 -24.89 -0.50
CA TYR A 28 -19.74 -23.89 -0.68
C TYR A 28 -20.24 -22.69 -1.51
N LEU A 29 -20.94 -22.94 -2.62
CA LEU A 29 -21.56 -21.91 -3.46
C LEU A 29 -22.61 -21.10 -2.68
N ALA A 30 -23.45 -21.78 -1.90
CA ALA A 30 -24.46 -21.12 -1.07
C ALA A 30 -23.80 -20.24 0.02
N THR A 31 -22.74 -20.74 0.66
CA THR A 31 -22.00 -19.96 1.65
C THR A 31 -21.34 -18.74 1.02
N ALA A 32 -20.71 -18.89 -0.15
CA ALA A 32 -20.11 -17.78 -0.89
C ALA A 32 -21.18 -16.74 -1.32
N TYR A 33 -22.36 -17.20 -1.74
CA TYR A 33 -23.48 -16.32 -2.09
C TYR A 33 -24.06 -15.57 -0.87
N ILE A 34 -24.24 -16.26 0.26
CA ILE A 34 -24.81 -15.66 1.49
C ILE A 34 -23.80 -14.68 2.13
N THR A 35 -22.51 -14.97 2.04
CA THR A 35 -21.47 -14.11 2.60
C THR A 35 -21.02 -13.00 1.65
N HIS A 36 -21.59 -12.92 0.44
CA HIS A 36 -21.13 -12.03 -0.64
C HIS A 36 -19.63 -12.16 -0.92
N THR A 37 -19.03 -13.30 -0.60
CA THR A 37 -17.64 -13.57 -0.93
C THR A 37 -17.55 -14.10 -2.37
N PRO A 38 -16.93 -13.41 -3.31
CA PRO A 38 -16.75 -13.96 -4.65
C PRO A 38 -15.92 -15.25 -4.58
N LEU A 39 -16.30 -16.23 -5.39
CA LEU A 39 -15.52 -17.46 -5.57
C LEU A 39 -14.17 -17.05 -6.19
N TYR A 40 -13.13 -17.04 -5.40
CA TYR A 40 -11.79 -16.75 -5.91
C TYR A 40 -11.20 -18.02 -6.51
N ILE A 41 -11.07 -18.05 -7.81
CA ILE A 41 -10.29 -19.06 -8.51
C ILE A 41 -8.85 -18.55 -8.54
N LYS A 42 -7.97 -19.31 -7.93
CA LYS A 42 -6.52 -19.10 -7.80
C LYS A 42 -5.94 -18.21 -8.90
N THR A 43 -5.53 -17.03 -8.56
CA THR A 43 -4.53 -16.30 -9.32
C THR A 43 -3.22 -16.44 -8.58
N THR A 44 -2.22 -17.01 -9.23
CA THR A 44 -0.85 -17.07 -8.71
C THR A 44 -0.41 -15.64 -8.38
N PRO A 45 0.14 -15.36 -7.19
CA PRO A 45 0.64 -14.02 -6.89
C PRO A 45 1.68 -13.60 -7.93
N THR A 46 1.31 -12.72 -8.81
CA THR A 46 2.26 -12.07 -9.74
C THR A 46 2.88 -10.88 -9.03
N SER A 47 3.62 -11.16 -7.95
CA SER A 47 4.26 -10.10 -7.18
C SER A 47 5.65 -9.83 -7.74
N ASN A 48 5.72 -9.15 -8.86
CA ASN A 48 6.99 -8.65 -9.34
C ASN A 48 7.22 -7.24 -8.78
N ILE A 49 8.01 -7.18 -7.71
CA ILE A 49 8.63 -5.91 -7.37
C ILE A 49 9.72 -5.62 -8.40
N VAL A 50 9.65 -4.47 -9.04
CA VAL A 50 10.57 -4.07 -10.12
C VAL A 50 11.30 -2.82 -9.71
N LYS A 51 12.63 -2.84 -9.76
CA LYS A 51 13.45 -1.65 -9.60
C LYS A 51 13.12 -0.65 -10.73
N VAL A 52 12.92 0.60 -10.35
CA VAL A 52 12.68 1.71 -11.30
C VAL A 52 13.64 2.85 -11.01
N THR A 53 13.89 3.68 -11.99
CA THR A 53 14.73 4.86 -11.78
C THR A 53 13.92 5.99 -11.16
N PRO A 54 14.53 6.83 -10.30
CA PRO A 54 13.85 8.00 -9.74
C PRO A 54 13.29 8.96 -10.80
N ASP A 55 13.95 9.06 -11.95
CA ASP A 55 13.48 9.91 -13.06
C ASP A 55 12.13 9.46 -13.65
N THR A 56 11.78 8.18 -13.50
CA THR A 56 10.48 7.67 -13.93
C THR A 56 9.35 8.14 -13.01
N TYR A 57 9.67 8.32 -11.72
CA TYR A 57 8.71 8.76 -10.69
C TYR A 57 9.32 9.88 -9.84
N PRO A 58 9.58 11.05 -10.44
CA PRO A 58 10.41 12.10 -9.83
C PRO A 58 9.78 12.82 -8.63
N GLY A 59 8.53 12.51 -8.30
CA GLY A 59 7.86 13.02 -7.10
C GLY A 59 7.87 12.06 -5.91
N VAL A 60 8.46 10.86 -6.05
CA VAL A 60 8.55 9.90 -4.95
C VAL A 60 9.82 10.13 -4.13
N SER A 61 9.68 10.15 -2.81
CA SER A 61 10.76 10.47 -1.87
C SER A 61 10.96 9.35 -0.86
N LEU A 62 12.22 9.07 -0.53
CA LEU A 62 12.57 8.34 0.69
C LEU A 62 12.37 9.27 1.89
N ILE A 63 11.68 8.79 2.91
CA ILE A 63 11.50 9.50 4.18
C ILE A 63 12.32 8.77 5.25
N LYS A 64 13.21 9.50 5.90
CA LYS A 64 13.91 9.04 7.10
C LYS A 64 13.47 9.91 8.27
N THR A 65 13.08 9.29 9.36
CA THR A 65 12.64 9.98 10.56
C THR A 65 13.52 9.64 11.75
N LEU A 66 13.69 10.61 12.64
CA LEU A 66 14.37 10.45 13.91
C LEU A 66 13.39 10.71 15.04
N TYR A 67 13.37 9.85 16.03
CA TYR A 67 12.57 10.01 17.23
C TYR A 67 13.34 9.57 18.48
N THR A 68 13.01 10.20 19.60
CA THR A 68 13.64 9.91 20.89
C THR A 68 12.79 8.95 21.70
N THR A 69 13.41 7.88 22.18
CA THR A 69 12.81 6.91 23.11
C THR A 69 13.49 7.00 24.47
N SER A 70 12.98 6.27 25.45
CA SER A 70 13.64 6.11 26.76
C SER A 70 15.02 5.47 26.68
N THR A 71 15.30 4.74 25.60
CA THR A 71 16.58 4.04 25.36
C THR A 71 17.52 4.80 24.44
N GLY A 72 17.11 5.94 23.91
CA GLY A 72 17.94 6.77 23.03
C GLY A 72 17.23 7.19 21.74
N LYS A 73 18.02 7.72 20.80
CA LYS A 73 17.52 8.13 19.49
C LYS A 73 17.44 6.95 18.54
N MET A 74 16.35 6.84 17.81
CA MET A 74 16.10 5.79 16.80
C MET A 74 15.71 6.41 15.46
N ASN A 75 16.12 5.75 14.39
CA ASN A 75 15.69 6.08 13.02
C ASN A 75 14.61 5.14 12.56
N SER A 76 13.66 5.66 11.77
CA SER A 76 12.73 4.87 10.99
C SER A 76 12.75 5.34 9.53
N TYR A 77 12.23 4.52 8.65
CA TYR A 77 12.20 4.80 7.21
C TYR A 77 10.80 4.56 6.67
N GLY A 78 10.43 5.36 5.70
CA GLY A 78 9.21 5.26 4.93
C GLY A 78 9.40 5.88 3.55
N SER A 79 8.30 5.98 2.85
CA SER A 79 8.20 6.62 1.55
C SER A 79 7.21 7.77 1.62
N GLY A 80 7.27 8.68 0.67
CA GLY A 80 6.31 9.74 0.49
C GLY A 80 6.22 10.15 -0.97
N ILE A 81 5.17 10.86 -1.32
CA ILE A 81 4.98 11.37 -2.67
C ILE A 81 4.52 12.82 -2.65
N PHE A 82 5.13 13.64 -3.49
CA PHE A 82 4.71 15.04 -3.63
C PHE A 82 3.33 15.13 -4.28
N ILE A 83 2.43 15.85 -3.62
CA ILE A 83 1.07 16.15 -4.11
C ILE A 83 0.89 17.63 -4.51
N SER A 84 1.87 18.46 -4.21
CA SER A 84 2.05 19.81 -4.73
C SER A 84 3.53 20.16 -4.74
N LYS A 85 3.87 21.38 -5.16
CA LYS A 85 5.26 21.85 -5.21
C LYS A 85 6.03 21.70 -3.89
N ASN A 86 5.33 21.70 -2.75
CA ASN A 86 5.93 21.75 -1.42
C ASN A 86 5.15 20.95 -0.34
N VAL A 87 4.27 20.03 -0.75
CA VAL A 87 3.55 19.14 0.16
C VAL A 87 3.78 17.69 -0.23
N ILE A 88 4.24 16.88 0.72
CA ILE A 88 4.41 15.44 0.59
C ILE A 88 3.30 14.75 1.36
N VAL A 89 2.63 13.75 0.77
CA VAL A 89 1.76 12.82 1.49
C VAL A 89 2.55 11.56 1.84
N THR A 90 2.29 11.02 3.03
CA THR A 90 2.89 9.78 3.56
C THR A 90 1.93 9.09 4.53
N ALA A 91 2.27 7.90 5.02
CA ALA A 91 1.52 7.28 6.10
C ALA A 91 1.78 7.98 7.45
N ALA A 92 0.75 8.14 8.27
CA ALA A 92 0.87 8.83 9.55
C ALA A 92 1.88 8.17 10.49
N HIS A 93 1.93 6.83 10.52
CA HIS A 93 2.89 6.09 11.34
C HIS A 93 4.36 6.30 10.93
N VAL A 94 4.64 6.81 9.73
CA VAL A 94 6.00 7.17 9.29
C VAL A 94 6.49 8.43 10.02
N VAL A 95 5.59 9.37 10.29
CA VAL A 95 5.89 10.68 10.91
C VAL A 95 5.40 10.80 12.35
N THR A 96 4.89 9.71 12.91
CA THR A 96 4.51 9.64 14.33
C THR A 96 5.04 8.38 15.00
N HIS A 97 5.37 8.48 16.27
CA HIS A 97 5.73 7.34 17.10
C HIS A 97 5.03 7.44 18.44
N ASN A 98 4.29 6.40 18.86
CA ASN A 98 3.49 6.38 20.08
C ASN A 98 2.56 7.61 20.23
N GLY A 99 1.89 8.00 19.15
CA GLY A 99 0.97 9.14 19.09
C GLY A 99 1.64 10.52 19.12
N LYS A 100 2.97 10.59 19.12
CA LYS A 100 3.73 11.83 19.04
C LYS A 100 4.40 11.97 17.69
N LYS A 101 4.52 13.19 17.20
CA LYS A 101 5.28 13.48 15.99
C LYS A 101 6.75 13.20 16.22
N VAL A 102 7.44 12.78 15.15
CA VAL A 102 8.89 12.54 15.18
C VAL A 102 9.66 13.84 15.41
N ASP A 103 10.87 13.73 15.96
CA ASP A 103 11.70 14.90 16.29
C ASP A 103 12.29 15.54 15.02
N HIS A 104 12.53 14.72 13.98
CA HIS A 104 13.24 15.16 12.77
C HIS A 104 12.85 14.34 11.55
N ILE A 105 12.80 14.97 10.40
CA ILE A 105 12.57 14.32 9.12
C ILE A 105 13.67 14.71 8.15
N GLU A 106 14.24 13.71 7.49
CA GLU A 106 15.04 13.88 6.29
C GLU A 106 14.23 13.29 5.13
N TYR A 107 14.13 13.98 4.02
CA TYR A 107 13.59 13.40 2.80
C TYR A 107 14.64 13.38 1.70
N GLY A 108 14.67 12.29 0.95
CA GLY A 108 15.56 12.13 -0.21
C GLY A 108 14.72 12.07 -1.48
N LEU A 109 14.77 13.15 -2.26
CA LEU A 109 14.19 13.18 -3.59
C LEU A 109 15.18 12.62 -4.59
N GLY A 110 14.75 11.70 -5.46
CA GLY A 110 15.63 11.09 -6.45
C GLY A 110 16.70 10.18 -5.83
N TRP A 111 16.45 9.65 -4.63
CA TRP A 111 17.41 8.79 -3.95
C TRP A 111 17.65 7.50 -4.73
N ASP A 112 18.90 7.16 -4.98
CA ASP A 112 19.33 5.87 -5.51
C ASP A 112 20.77 5.60 -5.08
N ASN A 113 21.02 4.47 -4.43
CA ASN A 113 22.36 4.08 -3.96
C ASN A 113 23.37 3.85 -5.08
N ASP A 114 22.91 3.55 -6.30
CA ASP A 114 23.81 3.32 -7.45
C ASP A 114 24.22 4.62 -8.14
N ILE A 115 23.52 5.71 -7.88
CA ILE A 115 23.78 7.01 -8.48
C ILE A 115 24.55 7.85 -7.45
N SER A 116 25.88 7.89 -7.59
CA SER A 116 26.73 8.68 -6.69
C SER A 116 26.30 10.16 -6.68
N ASP A 117 26.02 10.67 -5.50
CA ASP A 117 25.97 12.07 -5.00
C ASP A 117 25.43 13.22 -5.87
N LYS A 118 25.32 13.09 -7.18
CA LYS A 118 24.99 14.22 -8.06
C LYS A 118 23.49 14.53 -8.18
N HIS A 119 22.60 13.60 -7.87
CA HIS A 119 21.17 13.75 -8.04
C HIS A 119 20.35 13.57 -6.75
N THR A 120 20.96 13.04 -5.70
CA THR A 120 20.31 12.87 -4.42
C THR A 120 20.23 14.18 -3.68
N ARG A 121 19.01 14.68 -3.47
CA ARG A 121 18.77 15.91 -2.71
C ARG A 121 18.11 15.56 -1.40
N THR A 122 18.86 15.64 -0.33
CA THR A 122 18.36 15.51 1.02
C THR A 122 18.13 16.88 1.62
N THR A 123 16.99 17.09 2.23
CA THR A 123 16.70 18.27 3.03
C THR A 123 16.23 17.84 4.40
N HIS A 124 16.78 18.47 5.42
CA HIS A 124 16.36 18.28 6.80
C HIS A 124 15.18 19.19 7.10
N ILE A 125 14.09 18.59 7.60
CA ILE A 125 12.93 19.31 8.07
C ILE A 125 12.82 19.05 9.56
N PRO A 126 12.82 20.08 10.41
CA PRO A 126 12.47 19.92 11.82
C PRO A 126 11.08 19.30 11.93
N GLY A 127 10.94 18.30 12.76
CA GLY A 127 9.66 17.63 13.05
C GLY A 127 8.74 18.48 13.93
N ASP A 128 8.68 19.79 13.67
CA ASP A 128 7.81 20.67 14.42
C ASP A 128 6.32 20.44 14.09
N THR A 129 5.47 20.99 14.92
CA THR A 129 4.03 20.78 14.78
C THR A 129 3.43 21.48 13.57
N ALA A 130 4.13 22.43 12.96
CA ALA A 130 3.64 23.18 11.80
C ALA A 130 3.85 22.42 10.50
N SER A 131 4.98 21.70 10.39
CA SER A 131 5.36 20.98 9.17
C SER A 131 4.65 19.66 8.99
N ILE A 132 4.12 19.03 10.05
CA ILE A 132 3.45 17.73 9.99
C ILE A 132 1.98 17.89 10.35
N LYS A 133 1.09 17.45 9.46
CA LYS A 133 -0.35 17.32 9.75
C LYS A 133 -0.77 15.87 9.59
N VAL A 134 -1.50 15.35 10.56
CA VAL A 134 -2.06 14.00 10.57
C VAL A 134 -3.56 14.10 10.44
N PHE A 135 -4.14 13.29 9.58
CA PHE A 135 -5.59 13.24 9.40
C PHE A 135 -6.24 12.54 10.59
N ASP A 136 -7.22 13.17 11.21
CA ASP A 136 -8.07 12.63 12.29
C ASP A 136 -7.30 11.82 13.35
N ASN A 137 -6.17 12.36 13.83
CA ASN A 137 -5.27 11.74 14.82
C ASN A 137 -4.74 10.33 14.45
N GLY A 138 -4.90 9.89 13.22
CA GLY A 138 -4.44 8.58 12.74
C GLY A 138 -5.43 7.44 13.07
N GLY A 139 -4.96 6.22 12.94
CA GLY A 139 -5.73 4.98 13.05
C GLY A 139 -5.71 4.22 11.73
N GLN A 140 -6.08 2.93 11.72
CA GLN A 140 -5.91 2.09 10.52
C GLN A 140 -6.56 2.66 9.25
N ASN A 141 -7.76 3.24 9.36
CA ASN A 141 -8.47 3.86 8.23
C ASN A 141 -8.06 5.32 7.97
N ASN A 142 -7.21 5.89 8.82
CA ASN A 142 -6.81 7.29 8.81
C ASN A 142 -5.29 7.44 8.94
N ASP A 143 -4.56 6.39 8.54
CA ASP A 143 -3.10 6.35 8.59
C ASP A 143 -2.48 7.18 7.45
N ILE A 144 -2.83 8.46 7.41
CA ILE A 144 -2.37 9.42 6.42
C ILE A 144 -1.89 10.71 7.08
N ALA A 145 -0.81 11.26 6.58
CA ALA A 145 -0.24 12.53 7.00
C ALA A 145 0.34 13.27 5.83
N VAL A 146 0.51 14.58 6.00
CA VAL A 146 1.30 15.40 5.08
C VAL A 146 2.48 16.04 5.81
N ILE A 147 3.56 16.24 5.04
CA ILE A 147 4.73 17.00 5.42
C ILE A 147 4.71 18.26 4.57
N LYS A 148 4.58 19.43 5.22
CA LYS A 148 4.60 20.74 4.59
C LYS A 148 6.02 21.29 4.56
N LEU A 149 6.57 21.45 3.38
CA LEU A 149 7.85 22.12 3.19
C LEU A 149 7.67 23.65 3.20
N PRO A 150 8.74 24.43 3.41
CA PRO A 150 8.64 25.89 3.36
C PRO A 150 7.96 26.38 2.07
N LYS A 151 7.17 27.45 2.15
CA LYS A 151 6.41 28.01 1.01
C LYS A 151 7.27 28.36 -0.21
N TYR A 152 8.54 28.71 0.00
CA TYR A 152 9.47 28.99 -1.09
C TYR A 152 10.01 27.73 -1.78
N PHE A 153 9.78 26.54 -1.20
CA PHE A 153 10.20 25.27 -1.80
C PHE A 153 9.35 24.96 -3.03
N ASP A 154 10.00 24.47 -4.06
CA ASP A 154 9.33 24.04 -5.28
C ASP A 154 10.06 22.81 -5.83
N VAL A 155 9.44 21.65 -5.69
CA VAL A 155 10.01 20.36 -6.11
C VAL A 155 10.42 20.35 -7.58
N THR A 156 9.71 21.10 -8.44
CA THR A 156 9.99 21.13 -9.88
C THR A 156 11.31 21.84 -10.22
N LYS A 157 11.72 22.83 -9.41
CA LYS A 157 13.03 23.48 -9.52
C LYS A 157 14.19 22.56 -9.18
N TRP A 158 13.87 21.40 -8.63
CA TRP A 158 14.83 20.41 -8.20
C TRP A 158 14.81 19.14 -9.07
N GLY A 159 14.12 19.19 -10.21
CA GLY A 159 13.97 18.06 -11.12
C GLY A 159 12.94 17.04 -10.67
N GLY A 160 12.15 17.37 -9.65
CA GLY A 160 11.02 16.54 -9.21
C GLY A 160 9.72 16.90 -9.92
N ALA A 161 8.69 16.15 -9.58
CA ALA A 161 7.31 16.41 -10.00
C ALA A 161 6.36 16.26 -8.81
N TYR A 162 5.10 16.58 -8.99
CA TYR A 162 4.04 16.27 -8.03
C TYR A 162 2.85 15.67 -8.76
N TYR A 163 2.04 14.91 -8.01
CA TYR A 163 0.90 14.17 -8.53
C TYR A 163 -0.37 14.65 -7.88
N THR A 164 -1.40 14.89 -8.67
CA THR A 164 -2.71 15.30 -8.15
C THR A 164 -3.42 14.10 -7.55
N PRO A 165 -3.79 14.13 -6.26
CA PRO A 165 -4.60 13.08 -5.67
C PRO A 165 -5.96 12.95 -6.33
N ASN A 166 -6.47 11.75 -6.47
CA ASN A 166 -7.75 11.45 -7.10
C ASN A 166 -8.50 10.36 -6.32
N VAL A 167 -9.78 10.18 -6.65
CA VAL A 167 -10.63 9.12 -6.11
C VAL A 167 -10.99 8.14 -7.21
N ASN A 168 -10.65 6.86 -7.02
CA ASN A 168 -11.18 5.77 -7.85
C ASN A 168 -11.84 4.74 -6.94
N LYS A 169 -13.15 4.55 -7.08
CA LYS A 169 -13.93 3.66 -6.21
C LYS A 169 -13.76 2.18 -6.55
N ASN A 170 -13.32 1.84 -7.74
CA ASN A 170 -13.27 0.47 -8.24
C ASN A 170 -12.00 0.19 -9.07
N PRO A 171 -10.79 0.44 -8.54
CA PRO A 171 -9.58 0.08 -9.24
C PRO A 171 -9.49 -1.44 -9.36
N LYS A 172 -8.96 -1.93 -10.47
CA LYS A 172 -8.74 -3.36 -10.71
C LYS A 172 -7.33 -3.76 -10.30
N THR A 173 -6.38 -2.93 -10.66
CA THR A 173 -4.95 -3.13 -10.41
C THR A 173 -4.38 -1.91 -9.73
N LEU A 174 -3.52 -2.11 -8.76
CA LEU A 174 -2.84 -1.03 -8.05
C LEU A 174 -1.33 -1.21 -8.10
N THR A 175 -0.63 -0.09 -8.26
CA THR A 175 0.83 -0.02 -8.28
C THR A 175 1.31 0.90 -7.16
N ALA A 176 1.98 0.34 -6.16
CA ALA A 176 2.66 1.12 -5.12
C ALA A 176 4.11 1.40 -5.54
N ILE A 177 4.56 2.65 -5.37
CA ILE A 177 5.89 3.10 -5.77
C ILE A 177 6.59 3.75 -4.58
N GLY A 178 7.71 3.16 -4.13
CA GLY A 178 8.42 3.63 -2.96
C GLY A 178 9.74 2.91 -2.69
N TYR A 179 10.28 3.13 -1.51
CA TYR A 179 11.60 2.68 -1.09
C TYR A 179 11.51 1.54 -0.08
N PRO A 180 11.69 0.27 -0.48
CA PRO A 180 11.82 -0.83 0.47
C PRO A 180 13.10 -0.65 1.29
N MET A 181 12.99 -0.82 2.60
CA MET A 181 14.09 -0.80 3.54
C MET A 181 14.07 -2.11 4.35
N ASN A 182 15.11 -2.38 5.15
CA ASN A 182 15.27 -3.62 5.90
C ASN A 182 15.43 -4.89 5.04
N ASN A 183 15.73 -4.74 3.76
CA ASN A 183 16.11 -5.83 2.88
C ASN A 183 17.44 -5.46 2.18
N LYS A 184 18.51 -6.19 2.50
CA LYS A 184 19.88 -5.88 2.04
C LYS A 184 20.01 -5.74 0.51
N ASN A 185 19.13 -6.43 -0.23
CA ASN A 185 19.18 -6.44 -1.70
C ASN A 185 18.34 -5.32 -2.34
N LEU A 186 17.48 -4.65 -1.56
CA LEU A 186 16.53 -3.66 -2.05
C LEU A 186 16.78 -2.25 -1.50
N ASN A 187 17.53 -2.14 -0.38
CA ASN A 187 17.73 -0.89 0.33
C ASN A 187 18.31 0.22 -0.57
N GLY A 188 17.70 1.38 -0.47
CA GLY A 188 18.19 2.59 -1.12
C GLY A 188 17.90 2.69 -2.62
N HIS A 189 16.96 1.86 -3.13
CA HIS A 189 16.51 1.93 -4.51
C HIS A 189 15.00 2.12 -4.56
N LEU A 190 14.52 2.80 -5.60
CA LEU A 190 13.10 2.96 -5.87
C LEU A 190 12.53 1.71 -6.55
N TYR A 191 11.40 1.26 -6.07
CA TYR A 191 10.70 0.09 -6.62
C TYR A 191 9.23 0.38 -6.86
N LYS A 192 8.67 -0.28 -7.86
CA LYS A 192 7.22 -0.44 -8.03
C LYS A 192 6.79 -1.87 -7.74
N SER A 193 5.65 -2.01 -7.10
CA SER A 193 4.98 -3.28 -6.81
C SER A 193 3.55 -3.20 -7.30
N THR A 194 3.22 -4.04 -8.29
CA THR A 194 1.91 -4.01 -8.97
C THR A 194 1.18 -5.30 -8.74
N GLY A 195 -0.10 -5.24 -8.45
CA GLY A 195 -0.96 -6.40 -8.31
C GLY A 195 -2.44 -6.08 -8.41
N ASP A 196 -3.23 -7.14 -8.47
CA ASP A 196 -4.69 -7.03 -8.55
C ASP A 196 -5.29 -6.73 -7.18
N VAL A 197 -6.35 -5.95 -7.17
CA VAL A 197 -7.17 -5.71 -5.98
C VAL A 197 -7.85 -7.01 -5.57
N VAL A 198 -7.77 -7.36 -4.29
CA VAL A 198 -8.40 -8.56 -3.71
C VAL A 198 -9.76 -8.19 -3.10
N PRO A 199 -10.88 -8.43 -3.79
CA PRO A 199 -12.19 -7.93 -3.37
C PRO A 199 -12.69 -8.49 -2.05
N ILE A 200 -12.27 -9.69 -1.67
CA ILE A 200 -12.78 -10.45 -0.52
C ILE A 200 -12.50 -9.76 0.82
N LEU A 201 -11.49 -8.90 0.87
CA LEU A 201 -11.03 -8.29 2.11
C LEU A 201 -11.39 -6.81 2.22
N ASN A 202 -12.05 -6.27 1.22
CA ASN A 202 -12.61 -4.93 1.30
C ASN A 202 -13.78 -4.95 2.30
N LYS A 203 -13.48 -4.73 3.57
CA LYS A 203 -14.53 -4.59 4.59
C LYS A 203 -15.42 -3.42 4.17
N PRO A 204 -16.76 -3.59 4.17
CA PRO A 204 -17.65 -2.47 3.95
C PRO A 204 -17.32 -1.37 4.97
N ASN A 205 -17.28 -0.12 4.54
CA ASN A 205 -16.93 1.07 5.34
C ASN A 205 -15.46 1.20 5.75
N THR A 206 -14.51 0.62 5.00
CA THR A 206 -13.10 0.94 5.16
C THR A 206 -12.53 1.44 3.84
N ASP A 207 -11.61 2.38 3.91
CA ASP A 207 -10.84 2.84 2.76
C ASP A 207 -9.59 1.97 2.52
N LEU A 208 -9.48 0.87 3.26
CA LEU A 208 -8.36 -0.06 3.12
C LEU A 208 -8.63 -1.10 2.05
N THR A 209 -7.70 -1.27 1.17
CA THR A 209 -7.74 -2.24 0.06
C THR A 209 -6.52 -3.14 0.14
N LEU A 210 -6.75 -4.45 0.07
CA LEU A 210 -5.68 -5.42 -0.08
C LEU A 210 -5.35 -5.60 -1.56
N VAL A 211 -4.06 -5.64 -1.85
CA VAL A 211 -3.53 -5.83 -3.20
C VAL A 211 -2.62 -7.06 -3.22
N ASN A 212 -2.84 -7.95 -4.19
CA ASN A 212 -1.98 -9.09 -4.44
C ASN A 212 -0.64 -8.65 -5.08
N ALA A 213 0.08 -7.84 -4.34
CA ALA A 213 1.39 -7.32 -4.70
C ALA A 213 2.27 -7.35 -3.46
N LYS A 214 3.53 -7.70 -3.62
CA LYS A 214 4.44 -7.84 -2.49
C LYS A 214 4.82 -6.47 -1.92
N GLY A 215 4.60 -6.29 -0.61
CA GLY A 215 5.03 -5.13 0.15
C GLY A 215 6.32 -5.38 0.93
N TYR A 216 6.97 -4.29 1.32
CA TYR A 216 8.17 -4.32 2.14
C TYR A 216 8.15 -3.20 3.16
N HIS A 217 8.80 -3.41 4.30
CA HIS A 217 9.09 -2.34 5.25
C HIS A 217 9.84 -1.19 4.56
N GLY A 218 9.48 0.04 4.87
CA GLY A 218 10.00 1.24 4.21
C GLY A 218 9.13 1.72 3.05
N MET A 219 8.27 0.87 2.49
CA MET A 219 7.30 1.31 1.48
C MET A 219 6.06 1.99 2.09
N SER A 220 5.89 2.04 3.40
CA SER A 220 4.85 2.84 4.06
C SER A 220 4.88 4.29 3.58
N GLY A 221 3.74 4.80 3.11
CA GLY A 221 3.62 6.12 2.50
C GLY A 221 3.92 6.16 1.00
N SER A 222 4.27 5.04 0.36
CA SER A 222 4.40 4.94 -1.09
C SER A 222 3.15 5.41 -1.79
N GLY A 223 3.28 6.28 -2.79
CA GLY A 223 2.18 6.64 -3.66
C GLY A 223 1.63 5.42 -4.38
N THR A 224 0.30 5.32 -4.44
CA THR A 224 -0.37 4.19 -5.09
C THR A 224 -1.23 4.68 -6.23
N PHE A 225 -0.99 4.09 -7.40
CA PHE A 225 -1.60 4.46 -8.66
C PHE A 225 -2.54 3.37 -9.15
N ASP A 226 -3.63 3.78 -9.77
CA ASP A 226 -4.54 2.87 -10.49
C ASP A 226 -4.01 2.51 -11.89
N GLU A 227 -4.76 1.71 -12.61
CA GLU A 227 -4.45 1.29 -13.98
C GLU A 227 -4.40 2.43 -15.02
N ASN A 228 -4.82 3.64 -14.66
CA ASN A 228 -4.81 4.85 -15.50
C ASN A 228 -3.76 5.87 -15.02
N ASP A 229 -2.81 5.44 -14.18
CA ASP A 229 -1.77 6.28 -13.59
C ASP A 229 -2.31 7.44 -12.71
N ASN A 230 -3.52 7.33 -12.16
CA ASN A 230 -4.02 8.29 -11.18
C ASN A 230 -3.50 7.93 -9.79
N LEU A 231 -2.98 8.91 -9.06
CA LEU A 231 -2.63 8.76 -7.64
C LEU A 231 -3.91 8.67 -6.81
N ILE A 232 -4.24 7.48 -6.29
CA ILE A 232 -5.51 7.22 -5.60
C ILE A 232 -5.35 6.79 -4.15
N GLY A 233 -4.16 6.68 -3.64
CA GLY A 233 -3.93 6.23 -2.27
C GLY A 233 -2.46 6.15 -1.90
N ILE A 234 -2.21 5.61 -0.73
CA ILE A 234 -0.87 5.33 -0.21
C ILE A 234 -0.80 3.93 0.40
N GLN A 235 0.36 3.29 0.32
CA GLN A 235 0.61 2.05 1.05
C GLN A 235 0.77 2.33 2.54
N VAL A 236 0.01 1.62 3.39
CA VAL A 236 0.05 1.82 4.85
C VAL A 236 0.50 0.59 5.63
N ALA A 237 0.39 -0.60 5.06
CA ALA A 237 0.79 -1.82 5.75
C ALA A 237 1.15 -2.94 4.76
N ILE A 238 1.69 -4.01 5.32
CA ILE A 238 1.80 -5.32 4.68
C ILE A 238 1.06 -6.33 5.54
N GLN A 239 0.41 -7.27 4.92
CA GLN A 239 -0.37 -8.29 5.62
C GLN A 239 -0.21 -9.65 4.96
N THR A 240 0.00 -10.68 5.77
CA THR A 240 -0.19 -12.08 5.34
C THR A 240 -1.66 -12.43 5.46
N VAL A 241 -2.23 -12.95 4.41
CA VAL A 241 -3.62 -13.37 4.36
C VAL A 241 -3.67 -14.84 3.99
N GLU A 242 -4.23 -15.65 4.88
CA GLU A 242 -4.52 -17.06 4.65
C GLU A 242 -5.90 -17.19 4.01
N MET A 243 -5.96 -17.85 2.88
CA MET A 243 -7.19 -18.18 2.16
C MET A 243 -7.37 -19.69 2.17
N PRO A 244 -8.59 -20.22 2.04
CA PRO A 244 -8.83 -21.67 2.10
C PRO A 244 -7.99 -22.52 1.15
N PHE A 245 -7.47 -21.94 0.08
CA PHE A 245 -6.71 -22.61 -0.97
C PHE A 245 -5.45 -21.87 -1.40
N ASP A 246 -5.13 -20.75 -0.77
CA ASP A 246 -3.97 -19.94 -1.10
C ASP A 246 -3.51 -19.09 0.09
N GLU A 247 -2.27 -18.60 0.06
CA GLU A 247 -1.71 -17.72 1.07
C GLU A 247 -1.03 -16.54 0.36
N PHE A 248 -1.45 -15.31 0.68
CA PHE A 248 -0.79 -14.11 0.22
C PHE A 248 0.17 -13.62 1.31
N LYS A 249 1.48 -13.83 1.11
CA LYS A 249 2.51 -13.36 2.03
C LYS A 249 2.91 -11.93 1.68
N ASP A 250 2.98 -11.09 2.72
CA ASP A 250 3.44 -9.71 2.60
C ASP A 250 2.66 -8.90 1.56
N ALA A 251 1.34 -9.15 1.46
CA ALA A 251 0.46 -8.40 0.57
C ALA A 251 0.37 -6.93 0.97
N ASN A 252 0.31 -6.05 -0.02
CA ASN A 252 0.16 -4.62 0.22
C ASN A 252 -1.23 -4.27 0.75
N VAL A 253 -1.28 -3.45 1.79
CA VAL A 253 -2.50 -2.79 2.26
C VAL A 253 -2.42 -1.32 1.87
N ILE A 254 -3.38 -0.90 1.06
CA ILE A 254 -3.47 0.46 0.52
C ILE A 254 -4.61 1.19 1.22
N LEU A 255 -4.32 2.38 1.74
CA LEU A 255 -5.33 3.36 2.13
C LEU A 255 -5.71 4.17 0.89
N GLN A 256 -6.90 3.92 0.35
CA GLN A 256 -7.42 4.67 -0.78
C GLN A 256 -7.94 6.05 -0.32
N PHE A 257 -7.78 7.04 -1.18
CA PHE A 257 -8.39 8.34 -0.96
C PHE A 257 -9.89 8.25 -1.25
N ASN A 258 -10.69 8.62 -0.27
CA ASN A 258 -12.09 8.94 -0.42
C ASN A 258 -12.26 10.46 -0.55
N GLN A 259 -13.50 10.95 -0.72
CA GLN A 259 -13.74 12.37 -0.88
C GLN A 259 -13.30 13.19 0.34
N GLU A 260 -13.52 12.68 1.54
CA GLU A 260 -13.13 13.35 2.78
C GLU A 260 -11.61 13.56 2.89
N LYS A 261 -10.84 12.50 2.57
CA LYS A 261 -9.37 12.59 2.54
C LYS A 261 -8.88 13.51 1.42
N LEU A 262 -9.53 13.46 0.26
CA LEU A 262 -9.19 14.34 -0.85
C LEU A 262 -9.42 15.81 -0.49
N ASP A 263 -10.56 16.14 0.12
CA ASP A 263 -10.89 17.49 0.56
C ASP A 263 -9.87 17.98 1.60
N TRP A 264 -9.53 17.13 2.55
CA TRP A 264 -8.48 17.45 3.53
C TRP A 264 -7.11 17.65 2.88
N LEU A 265 -6.70 16.83 1.92
CA LEU A 265 -5.44 17.00 1.20
C LEU A 265 -5.40 18.33 0.43
N ASN A 266 -6.50 18.70 -0.22
CA ASN A 266 -6.63 19.97 -0.93
C ASN A 266 -6.51 21.16 0.03
N GLU A 267 -7.16 21.10 1.20
CA GLU A 267 -7.01 22.12 2.25
C GLU A 267 -5.54 22.26 2.67
N GLN A 268 -4.82 21.13 2.86
CA GLN A 268 -3.41 21.19 3.24
C GLN A 268 -2.50 21.77 2.15
N ILE A 269 -2.85 21.58 0.88
CA ILE A 269 -2.14 22.16 -0.26
C ILE A 269 -2.37 23.67 -0.29
N GLU A 270 -3.63 24.12 -0.18
CA GLU A 270 -3.99 25.54 -0.20
C GLU A 270 -3.38 26.33 0.95
N ASP A 271 -3.41 25.78 2.15
CA ASP A 271 -2.83 26.38 3.36
C ASP A 271 -1.29 26.54 3.26
N ASN A 272 -0.64 25.81 2.36
CA ASN A 272 0.80 25.86 2.14
C ASN A 272 1.22 26.57 0.83
N GLN A 273 0.30 27.17 0.10
CA GLN A 273 0.58 28.03 -1.05
C GLN A 273 0.87 29.45 -0.59
#